data_4f5b356901b3e843d0a0594c7468f892
#
_entry.id   4f5b356901b3e843d0a0594c7468f892
#
_cell.length_a   1.000
_cell.length_b   1.000
_cell.length_c   1.000
_cell.angle_alpha   90.00
_cell.angle_beta   90.00
_cell.angle_gamma   90.00
#
_symmetry.space_group_name_H-M   'P 1'
#
loop_
_entity.id
_entity.type
_entity.pdbx_description
1 polymer ?
#
loop_
_entity_poly.entity_id
_entity_poly.type
_entity_poly.pdbx_seq_one_letter_code
_entity_poly.pdbx_strand_id
1 'polypeptide(L)'
;MDNYEELVKRIAKLVKQNKELKEQNEKIHKLNDLLFEENEQFRKILIDMNVSPNERKMQVVGSKTIRFKMATVLFANIHGFTKIAENSDSRALMDQLDSIIYHFDNIVQKYKVEKIKTIGDTLMCAGGIPVKNITNPVDVVMAALEMKQVVDNVQRINQDERIWELKMGIHTGSVNATISGQKKIAYDIKGDTVNIATRMESSGKLGKIVISANTYELVKEFFICEYFGKMPIKYYGDIEMYLVNGIKPELSVDGLGLKANEHFQTRFGLIQFTDIQEIILDKLEKELPSFLYYHNVKHTVDVVTEVELIGWGEGVSDEEILLLKTAALFHDAGHIVNYDNHEYHGTLLAREYLPQFNYTNEQIEHICELIMATKLPPKPKNLLEKIMCDSDLDYLGRSDFIPVSNTLYKELKEQNKIGSLNDWNKKQLSFISKHQYFTKTAQSLREVNKQKQIERIMEIIEPDS
;
A
#
# COMPACT_ATOMS: atom_id res chain seq x y z
N MET A 1 0.97 -13.84 47.10
CA MET A 1 2.02 -14.51 46.27
C MET A 1 1.52 -14.78 44.85
N ASP A 2 0.28 -15.16 44.65
CA ASP A 2 -0.29 -15.51 43.33
C ASP A 2 -0.22 -14.37 42.28
N ASN A 3 -0.40 -13.15 42.72
CA ASN A 3 -0.41 -11.98 41.80
C ASN A 3 1.00 -11.64 41.26
N TYR A 4 2.05 -11.99 41.98
CA TYR A 4 3.44 -11.74 41.54
C TYR A 4 3.92 -12.77 40.51
N GLU A 5 3.54 -14.03 40.68
CA GLU A 5 3.87 -15.10 39.71
C GLU A 5 3.13 -14.91 38.39
N GLU A 6 1.90 -14.44 38.43
CA GLU A 6 1.13 -14.15 37.22
C GLU A 6 1.69 -12.96 36.47
N LEU A 7 2.14 -11.92 37.20
CA LEU A 7 2.83 -10.77 36.61
C LEU A 7 4.15 -11.16 35.94
N VAL A 8 4.96 -12.00 36.58
CA VAL A 8 6.22 -12.51 36.01
C VAL A 8 5.98 -13.35 34.76
N LYS A 9 4.95 -14.20 34.73
CA LYS A 9 4.57 -14.96 33.54
C LYS A 9 4.12 -14.06 32.41
N ARG A 10 3.39 -12.98 32.72
CA ARG A 10 2.93 -11.99 31.73
C ARG A 10 4.09 -11.18 31.15
N ILE A 11 5.05 -10.76 31.98
CA ILE A 11 6.28 -10.08 31.56
C ILE A 11 7.13 -11.01 30.68
N ALA A 12 7.30 -12.28 31.05
CA ALA A 12 8.06 -13.24 30.25
C ALA A 12 7.42 -13.47 28.86
N LYS A 13 6.08 -13.51 28.81
CA LYS A 13 5.34 -13.61 27.53
C LYS A 13 5.54 -12.38 26.66
N LEU A 14 5.46 -11.17 27.23
CA LEU A 14 5.68 -9.91 26.54
C LEU A 14 7.12 -9.76 26.02
N VAL A 15 8.11 -10.17 26.81
CA VAL A 15 9.53 -10.18 26.39
C VAL A 15 9.74 -11.14 25.22
N LYS A 16 9.08 -12.31 25.22
CA LYS A 16 9.15 -13.26 24.12
C LYS A 16 8.49 -12.67 22.85
N GLN A 17 7.32 -12.09 22.98
CA GLN A 17 6.60 -11.44 21.86
C GLN A 17 7.41 -10.26 21.27
N ASN A 18 8.03 -9.43 22.13
CA ASN A 18 8.90 -8.35 21.67
C ASN A 18 10.16 -8.84 20.94
N LYS A 19 10.70 -9.98 21.34
CA LYS A 19 11.82 -10.60 20.62
C LYS A 19 11.40 -11.09 19.23
N GLU A 20 10.26 -11.78 19.16
CA GLU A 20 9.69 -12.26 17.89
C GLU A 20 9.34 -11.09 16.95
N LEU A 21 8.78 -9.98 17.47
CA LEU A 21 8.51 -8.76 16.73
C LEU A 21 9.80 -8.09 16.22
N LYS A 22 10.85 -8.04 17.02
CA LYS A 22 12.15 -7.52 16.57
C LYS A 22 12.73 -8.35 15.41
N GLU A 23 12.67 -9.68 15.51
CA GLU A 23 13.15 -10.56 14.44
C GLU A 23 12.29 -10.42 13.15
N GLN A 24 10.98 -10.18 13.30
CA GLN A 24 10.10 -9.88 12.17
C GLN A 24 10.41 -8.51 11.55
N ASN A 25 10.63 -7.49 12.35
CA ASN A 25 11.00 -6.15 11.87
C ASN A 25 12.35 -6.15 11.14
N GLU A 26 13.34 -6.90 11.64
CA GLU A 26 14.63 -7.06 10.93
C GLU A 26 14.46 -7.76 9.56
N LYS A 27 13.55 -8.73 9.48
CA LYS A 27 13.22 -9.37 8.19
C LYS A 27 12.50 -8.42 7.25
N ILE A 28 11.57 -7.59 7.78
CA ILE A 28 10.85 -6.56 7.03
C ILE A 28 11.83 -5.50 6.52
N HIS A 29 12.76 -5.01 7.36
CA HIS A 29 13.79 -4.07 6.91
C HIS A 29 14.65 -4.63 5.79
N LYS A 30 15.14 -5.86 5.91
CA LYS A 30 15.89 -6.50 4.83
C LYS A 30 15.09 -6.67 3.56
N LEU A 31 13.79 -6.94 3.67
CA LEU A 31 12.90 -7.05 2.52
C LEU A 31 12.67 -5.68 1.86
N ASN A 32 12.51 -4.63 2.67
CA ASN A 32 12.36 -3.26 2.20
C ASN A 32 13.62 -2.75 1.49
N ASP A 33 14.82 -3.02 2.03
CA ASP A 33 16.10 -2.66 1.39
C ASP A 33 16.22 -3.33 0.01
N LEU A 34 15.83 -4.59 -0.07
CA LEU A 34 15.85 -5.32 -1.33
C LEU A 34 14.77 -4.81 -2.32
N LEU A 35 13.60 -4.40 -1.85
CA LEU A 35 12.54 -3.78 -2.66
C LEU A 35 12.99 -2.40 -3.18
N PHE A 36 13.71 -1.65 -2.36
CA PHE A 36 14.26 -0.35 -2.73
C PHE A 36 15.25 -0.46 -3.89
N GLU A 37 16.22 -1.39 -3.81
CA GLU A 37 17.19 -1.62 -4.90
C GLU A 37 16.49 -2.00 -6.23
N GLU A 38 15.40 -2.78 -6.15
CA GLU A 38 14.62 -3.15 -7.34
C GLU A 38 13.85 -1.96 -7.91
N ASN A 39 13.28 -1.10 -7.06
CA ASN A 39 12.55 0.10 -7.50
C ASN A 39 13.49 1.10 -8.19
N GLU A 40 14.70 1.30 -7.67
CA GLU A 40 15.71 2.15 -8.29
C GLU A 40 16.13 1.66 -9.69
N GLN A 41 16.27 0.35 -9.86
CA GLN A 41 16.55 -0.22 -11.17
C GLN A 41 15.39 0.02 -12.15
N PHE A 42 14.14 -0.09 -11.67
CA PHE A 42 12.94 0.13 -12.47
C PHE A 42 12.76 1.61 -12.86
N ARG A 43 13.04 2.54 -11.93
CA ARG A 43 12.99 3.99 -12.21
C ARG A 43 13.99 4.41 -13.27
N LYS A 44 15.21 3.91 -13.22
CA LYS A 44 16.21 4.18 -14.26
C LYS A 44 15.68 3.76 -15.64
N ILE A 45 14.96 2.66 -15.71
CA ILE A 45 14.36 2.18 -16.97
C ILE A 45 13.22 3.09 -17.42
N LEU A 46 12.33 3.52 -16.52
CA LEU A 46 11.22 4.42 -16.83
C LEU A 46 11.71 5.81 -17.23
N ILE A 47 12.77 6.33 -16.59
CA ILE A 47 13.41 7.60 -16.95
C ILE A 47 14.03 7.50 -18.34
N ASP A 48 14.73 6.40 -18.66
CA ASP A 48 15.27 6.13 -19.99
C ASP A 48 14.17 6.00 -21.07
N MET A 49 12.95 5.64 -20.69
CA MET A 49 11.78 5.52 -21.57
C MET A 49 10.96 6.82 -21.72
N ASN A 50 11.05 7.76 -20.77
CA ASN A 50 10.32 9.03 -20.77
C ASN A 50 11.05 10.18 -21.48
N VAL A 51 12.08 9.91 -22.24
CA VAL A 51 12.75 10.92 -23.05
C VAL A 51 11.88 11.31 -24.25
N SER A 52 11.45 12.55 -24.20
CA SER A 52 10.65 13.36 -25.14
C SER A 52 10.45 12.82 -26.58
N PRO A 53 9.22 12.95 -27.16
CA PRO A 53 8.83 12.32 -28.43
C PRO A 53 9.54 12.83 -29.69
N ASN A 54 10.42 13.82 -29.62
CA ASN A 54 10.95 14.50 -30.79
C ASN A 54 12.41 14.18 -31.19
N GLU A 55 13.09 13.31 -30.47
CA GLU A 55 14.42 12.88 -30.91
C GLU A 55 14.64 11.41 -30.53
N ARG A 56 14.50 10.49 -31.48
CA ARG A 56 15.50 9.45 -31.77
C ARG A 56 14.95 8.25 -32.51
N LYS A 57 15.61 7.96 -33.60
CA LYS A 57 15.78 6.59 -34.08
C LYS A 57 16.46 5.78 -32.96
N MET A 58 15.70 5.13 -32.11
CA MET A 58 16.23 4.18 -31.12
C MET A 58 16.53 2.85 -31.82
N GLN A 59 17.80 2.57 -32.00
CA GLN A 59 18.28 1.21 -32.24
C GLN A 59 17.97 0.40 -30.97
N VAL A 60 17.20 -0.68 -31.13
CA VAL A 60 16.92 -1.62 -30.06
C VAL A 60 18.18 -2.38 -29.70
N VAL A 61 18.78 -2.03 -28.60
CA VAL A 61 19.86 -2.79 -27.97
C VAL A 61 19.23 -3.65 -26.88
N GLY A 62 19.15 -4.96 -27.13
CA GLY A 62 18.98 -6.02 -26.13
C GLY A 62 17.66 -6.04 -25.36
N SER A 63 17.02 -7.18 -25.30
CA SER A 63 15.91 -7.44 -24.37
C SER A 63 16.39 -7.29 -22.92
N LYS A 64 15.78 -6.35 -22.14
CA LYS A 64 16.12 -6.14 -20.74
C LYS A 64 15.21 -7.03 -19.87
N THR A 65 15.80 -7.85 -19.03
CA THR A 65 15.07 -8.69 -18.07
C THR A 65 15.10 -8.05 -16.70
N ILE A 66 13.94 -7.88 -16.09
CA ILE A 66 13.76 -7.32 -14.75
C ILE A 66 13.18 -8.43 -13.86
N ARG A 67 13.72 -8.55 -12.64
CA ARG A 67 13.19 -9.46 -11.63
C ARG A 67 12.20 -8.73 -10.74
N PHE A 68 10.99 -9.26 -10.64
CA PHE A 68 9.96 -8.85 -9.67
C PHE A 68 9.93 -9.89 -8.54
N LYS A 69 10.08 -9.45 -7.29
CA LYS A 69 10.11 -10.35 -6.12
C LYS A 69 8.72 -10.88 -5.76
N MET A 70 7.70 -10.06 -6.01
CA MET A 70 6.31 -10.40 -5.74
C MET A 70 5.45 -9.99 -6.93
N ALA A 71 5.02 -10.98 -7.68
CA ALA A 71 4.00 -10.84 -8.73
C ALA A 71 3.00 -11.98 -8.59
N THR A 72 1.74 -11.70 -8.84
CA THR A 72 0.67 -12.70 -8.79
C THR A 72 0.26 -13.06 -10.19
N VAL A 73 0.49 -14.31 -10.58
CA VAL A 73 0.20 -14.83 -11.91
C VAL A 73 -1.12 -15.58 -11.90
N LEU A 74 -2.00 -15.23 -12.83
CA LEU A 74 -3.28 -15.87 -13.10
C LEU A 74 -3.24 -16.56 -14.46
N PHE A 75 -3.63 -17.83 -14.49
CA PHE A 75 -4.06 -18.53 -15.68
C PHE A 75 -5.57 -18.72 -15.65
N ALA A 76 -6.26 -18.24 -16.67
CA ALA A 76 -7.71 -18.38 -16.83
C ALA A 76 -8.00 -19.11 -18.15
N ASN A 77 -8.38 -20.37 -18.06
CA ASN A 77 -8.69 -21.22 -19.20
C ASN A 77 -10.21 -21.26 -19.44
N ILE A 78 -10.62 -20.91 -20.66
CA ILE A 78 -12.03 -20.89 -21.10
C ILE A 78 -12.33 -22.17 -21.83
N HIS A 79 -13.01 -23.10 -21.17
CA HIS A 79 -13.50 -24.35 -21.79
C HIS A 79 -14.80 -24.08 -22.56
N GLY A 80 -14.94 -24.74 -23.69
CA GLY A 80 -16.16 -24.64 -24.56
C GLY A 80 -15.86 -24.67 -26.05
N PHE A 81 -14.60 -24.48 -26.45
CA PHE A 81 -14.19 -24.41 -27.87
C PHE A 81 -14.52 -25.66 -28.70
N THR A 82 -14.43 -26.86 -28.11
CA THR A 82 -14.78 -28.09 -28.78
C THR A 82 -16.24 -28.11 -29.21
N LYS A 83 -17.13 -27.53 -28.40
CA LYS A 83 -18.56 -27.43 -28.71
C LYS A 83 -18.85 -26.45 -29.86
N ILE A 84 -17.99 -25.47 -30.10
CA ILE A 84 -18.13 -24.57 -31.26
C ILE A 84 -17.93 -25.31 -32.56
N ALA A 85 -16.98 -26.24 -32.60
CA ALA A 85 -16.70 -27.04 -33.79
C ALA A 85 -17.81 -28.08 -34.12
N GLU A 86 -18.55 -28.49 -33.09
CA GLU A 86 -19.59 -29.53 -33.21
C GLU A 86 -21.00 -28.94 -33.41
N ASN A 87 -21.18 -27.63 -33.21
CA ASN A 87 -22.50 -26.99 -33.17
C ASN A 87 -22.82 -26.27 -34.51
N SER A 88 -24.05 -26.34 -34.95
CA SER A 88 -24.52 -25.71 -36.20
C SER A 88 -24.57 -24.16 -36.12
N ASP A 89 -24.57 -23.59 -34.92
CA ASP A 89 -24.55 -22.12 -34.69
C ASP A 89 -23.22 -21.62 -34.16
N SER A 90 -22.15 -21.97 -34.85
CA SER A 90 -20.77 -21.57 -34.48
C SER A 90 -20.56 -20.04 -34.42
N ARG A 91 -21.34 -19.28 -35.21
CA ARG A 91 -21.21 -17.80 -35.25
C ARG A 91 -21.71 -17.15 -33.95
N ALA A 92 -22.85 -17.55 -33.44
CA ALA A 92 -23.40 -17.06 -32.18
C ALA A 92 -22.46 -17.37 -30.97
N LEU A 93 -21.84 -18.56 -30.99
CA LEU A 93 -20.86 -18.98 -30.00
C LEU A 93 -19.56 -18.14 -30.07
N MET A 94 -19.09 -17.79 -31.27
CA MET A 94 -17.94 -16.90 -31.46
C MET A 94 -18.23 -15.48 -30.94
N ASP A 95 -19.42 -14.93 -31.24
CA ASP A 95 -19.85 -13.61 -30.73
C ASP A 95 -19.90 -13.61 -29.20
N GLN A 96 -20.32 -14.69 -28.55
CA GLN A 96 -20.29 -14.82 -27.09
C GLN A 96 -18.88 -14.87 -26.54
N LEU A 97 -17.97 -15.61 -27.18
CA LEU A 97 -16.58 -15.67 -26.79
C LEU A 97 -15.90 -14.31 -26.89
N ASP A 98 -16.13 -13.60 -27.99
CA ASP A 98 -15.60 -12.26 -28.18
C ASP A 98 -16.12 -11.30 -27.10
N SER A 99 -17.40 -11.43 -26.70
CA SER A 99 -17.96 -10.70 -25.58
C SER A 99 -17.28 -11.03 -24.24
N ILE A 100 -17.04 -12.31 -23.96
CA ILE A 100 -16.31 -12.74 -22.74
C ILE A 100 -14.91 -12.15 -22.71
N ILE A 101 -14.16 -12.24 -23.81
CA ILE A 101 -12.80 -11.72 -23.92
C ILE A 101 -12.79 -10.19 -23.73
N TYR A 102 -13.74 -9.49 -24.34
CA TYR A 102 -13.88 -8.03 -24.16
C TYR A 102 -14.13 -7.66 -22.69
N HIS A 103 -14.98 -8.38 -21.99
CA HIS A 103 -15.20 -8.17 -20.55
C HIS A 103 -13.94 -8.46 -19.73
N PHE A 104 -13.18 -9.50 -20.07
CA PHE A 104 -11.92 -9.82 -19.40
C PHE A 104 -10.88 -8.71 -19.58
N ASP A 105 -10.77 -8.13 -20.78
CA ASP A 105 -9.87 -7.01 -21.03
C ASP A 105 -10.24 -5.78 -20.18
N ASN A 106 -11.53 -5.50 -19.96
CA ASN A 106 -11.98 -4.44 -19.07
C ASN A 106 -11.69 -4.75 -17.59
N ILE A 107 -11.87 -6.01 -17.18
CA ILE A 107 -11.60 -6.46 -15.80
C ILE A 107 -10.11 -6.31 -15.47
N VAL A 108 -9.20 -6.74 -16.35
CA VAL A 108 -7.76 -6.61 -16.08
C VAL A 108 -7.33 -5.16 -15.98
N GLN A 109 -7.91 -4.26 -16.80
CA GLN A 109 -7.67 -2.81 -16.67
C GLN A 109 -8.18 -2.26 -15.34
N LYS A 110 -9.41 -2.62 -14.94
CA LYS A 110 -10.04 -2.18 -13.69
C LYS A 110 -9.19 -2.52 -12.46
N TYR A 111 -8.61 -3.72 -12.42
CA TYR A 111 -7.80 -4.19 -11.30
C TYR A 111 -6.30 -3.96 -11.49
N LYS A 112 -5.88 -3.17 -12.50
CA LYS A 112 -4.47 -2.88 -12.80
C LYS A 112 -3.61 -4.15 -12.95
N VAL A 113 -4.22 -5.20 -13.51
CA VAL A 113 -3.57 -6.46 -13.83
C VAL A 113 -3.10 -6.42 -15.27
N GLU A 114 -1.85 -6.82 -15.55
CA GLU A 114 -1.29 -6.82 -16.91
C GLU A 114 -1.68 -8.12 -17.64
N LYS A 115 -2.22 -7.97 -18.85
CA LYS A 115 -2.44 -9.09 -19.77
C LYS A 115 -1.14 -9.45 -20.45
N ILE A 116 -0.54 -10.58 -20.07
CA ILE A 116 0.77 -11.00 -20.58
C ILE A 116 0.64 -11.60 -21.98
N LYS A 117 -0.19 -12.64 -22.12
CA LYS A 117 -0.45 -13.31 -23.40
C LYS A 117 -1.67 -14.22 -23.32
N THR A 118 -2.15 -14.61 -24.51
CA THR A 118 -3.15 -15.67 -24.67
C THR A 118 -2.48 -16.88 -25.32
N ILE A 119 -2.68 -18.07 -24.77
CA ILE A 119 -2.10 -19.33 -25.23
C ILE A 119 -3.28 -20.28 -25.52
N GLY A 120 -3.71 -20.37 -26.79
CA GLY A 120 -4.92 -21.09 -27.13
C GLY A 120 -6.15 -20.48 -26.48
N ASP A 121 -6.80 -21.24 -25.62
CA ASP A 121 -7.98 -20.89 -24.83
C ASP A 121 -7.67 -20.34 -23.43
N THR A 122 -6.39 -20.17 -23.13
CA THR A 122 -5.92 -19.75 -21.83
C THR A 122 -5.36 -18.33 -21.84
N LEU A 123 -5.95 -17.46 -21.04
CA LEU A 123 -5.46 -16.12 -20.78
C LEU A 123 -4.46 -16.14 -19.62
N MET A 124 -3.28 -15.57 -19.83
CA MET A 124 -2.26 -15.38 -18.82
C MET A 124 -2.19 -13.90 -18.44
N CYS A 125 -2.37 -13.60 -17.16
CA CYS A 125 -2.29 -12.26 -16.60
C CYS A 125 -1.33 -12.22 -15.40
N ALA A 126 -0.84 -11.02 -15.04
CA ALA A 126 -0.01 -10.83 -13.86
C ALA A 126 -0.31 -9.50 -13.17
N GLY A 127 -0.47 -9.55 -11.85
CA GLY A 127 -0.49 -8.37 -10.97
C GLY A 127 0.93 -8.04 -10.46
N GLY A 128 1.16 -6.77 -10.11
CA GLY A 128 2.48 -6.30 -9.65
C GLY A 128 3.49 -6.06 -10.78
N ILE A 129 3.03 -6.03 -12.02
CA ILE A 129 3.79 -5.78 -13.25
C ILE A 129 2.96 -4.85 -14.15
N PRO A 130 3.53 -3.83 -14.78
CA PRO A 130 4.92 -3.35 -14.67
C PRO A 130 5.18 -2.54 -13.38
N VAL A 131 4.11 -2.07 -12.75
CA VAL A 131 4.18 -1.29 -11.52
C VAL A 131 4.02 -2.23 -10.33
N LYS A 132 5.02 -2.24 -9.47
CA LYS A 132 4.96 -3.00 -8.23
C LYS A 132 3.86 -2.44 -7.33
N ASN A 133 3.11 -3.31 -6.71
CA ASN A 133 2.17 -2.96 -5.64
C ASN A 133 2.01 -4.16 -4.71
N ILE A 134 1.85 -3.88 -3.43
CA ILE A 134 1.69 -4.91 -2.40
C ILE A 134 0.30 -5.57 -2.45
N THR A 135 -0.68 -4.89 -3.03
CA THR A 135 -2.07 -5.35 -3.13
C THR A 135 -2.33 -6.32 -4.28
N ASN A 136 -1.35 -6.54 -5.16
CA ASN A 136 -1.56 -7.34 -6.38
C ASN A 136 -2.16 -8.74 -6.16
N PRO A 137 -1.92 -9.47 -5.04
CA PRO A 137 -2.60 -10.75 -4.82
C PRO A 137 -4.12 -10.59 -4.66
N VAL A 138 -4.55 -9.53 -3.97
CA VAL A 138 -5.97 -9.22 -3.77
C VAL A 138 -6.59 -8.77 -5.08
N ASP A 139 -5.91 -7.90 -5.83
CA ASP A 139 -6.36 -7.39 -7.13
C ASP A 139 -6.58 -8.53 -8.14
N VAL A 140 -5.64 -9.48 -8.21
CA VAL A 140 -5.73 -10.63 -9.13
C VAL A 140 -6.86 -11.58 -8.72
N VAL A 141 -7.06 -11.82 -7.42
CA VAL A 141 -8.18 -12.67 -6.96
C VAL A 141 -9.52 -11.99 -7.22
N MET A 142 -9.63 -10.68 -7.02
CA MET A 142 -10.83 -9.89 -7.37
C MET A 142 -11.12 -9.97 -8.87
N ALA A 143 -10.10 -9.80 -9.72
CA ALA A 143 -10.24 -9.95 -11.15
C ALA A 143 -10.75 -11.36 -11.54
N ALA A 144 -10.18 -12.40 -10.93
CA ALA A 144 -10.60 -13.79 -11.18
C ALA A 144 -12.07 -14.04 -10.75
N LEU A 145 -12.50 -13.48 -9.61
CA LEU A 145 -13.90 -13.60 -9.18
C LEU A 145 -14.86 -12.89 -10.14
N GLU A 146 -14.49 -11.68 -10.62
CA GLU A 146 -15.32 -10.94 -11.58
C GLU A 146 -15.34 -11.63 -12.95
N MET A 147 -14.21 -12.18 -13.45
CA MET A 147 -14.16 -13.01 -14.66
C MET A 147 -15.09 -14.22 -14.55
N LYS A 148 -15.08 -14.88 -13.39
CA LYS A 148 -15.99 -16.00 -13.13
C LYS A 148 -17.46 -15.58 -13.21
N GLN A 149 -17.82 -14.43 -12.62
CA GLN A 149 -19.18 -13.91 -12.68
C GLN A 149 -19.64 -13.61 -14.12
N VAL A 150 -18.75 -13.08 -14.97
CA VAL A 150 -19.05 -12.85 -16.40
C VAL A 150 -19.43 -14.17 -17.08
N VAL A 151 -18.62 -15.21 -16.91
CA VAL A 151 -18.90 -16.52 -17.53
C VAL A 151 -20.16 -17.15 -16.93
N ASP A 152 -20.36 -17.11 -15.63
CA ASP A 152 -21.57 -17.61 -14.96
C ASP A 152 -22.85 -16.88 -15.46
N ASN A 153 -22.77 -15.59 -15.76
CA ASN A 153 -23.88 -14.82 -16.30
C ASN A 153 -24.21 -15.20 -17.76
N VAL A 154 -23.17 -15.36 -18.60
CA VAL A 154 -23.38 -15.85 -19.99
C VAL A 154 -24.03 -17.26 -19.99
N GLN A 155 -23.65 -18.09 -19.05
CA GLN A 155 -24.25 -19.41 -18.85
C GLN A 155 -25.74 -19.36 -18.50
N ARG A 156 -26.16 -18.45 -17.61
CA ARG A 156 -27.55 -18.31 -17.17
C ARG A 156 -28.48 -17.83 -18.29
N ILE A 157 -27.96 -17.11 -19.26
CA ILE A 157 -28.73 -16.69 -20.45
C ILE A 157 -28.98 -17.85 -21.39
N ASN A 158 -28.05 -18.79 -21.47
CA ASN A 158 -28.14 -19.95 -22.33
C ASN A 158 -28.74 -21.16 -21.57
N GLN A 159 -30.07 -21.20 -21.41
CA GLN A 159 -30.82 -22.05 -20.47
C GLN A 159 -30.61 -23.59 -20.59
N ASP A 160 -30.05 -24.12 -21.67
CA ASP A 160 -30.10 -25.59 -21.92
C ASP A 160 -28.73 -26.30 -21.94
N GLU A 161 -27.60 -25.66 -22.09
CA GLU A 161 -26.29 -26.30 -22.06
C GLU A 161 -25.20 -25.42 -21.40
N ARG A 162 -24.43 -26.00 -20.47
CA ARG A 162 -23.18 -25.39 -20.02
C ARG A 162 -22.13 -25.42 -21.13
N ILE A 163 -22.08 -24.38 -21.95
CA ILE A 163 -21.16 -24.25 -23.07
C ILE A 163 -19.81 -23.71 -22.59
N TRP A 164 -19.82 -22.63 -21.81
CA TRP A 164 -18.62 -21.98 -21.34
C TRP A 164 -18.36 -22.34 -19.90
N GLU A 165 -17.16 -22.78 -19.58
CA GLU A 165 -16.70 -23.02 -18.22
C GLU A 165 -15.31 -22.43 -18.05
N LEU A 166 -15.06 -21.84 -16.90
CA LEU A 166 -13.80 -21.18 -16.57
C LEU A 166 -13.05 -22.00 -15.53
N LYS A 167 -11.77 -22.26 -15.79
CA LYS A 167 -10.87 -22.94 -14.88
C LYS A 167 -9.69 -22.02 -14.60
N MET A 168 -9.44 -21.68 -13.34
CA MET A 168 -8.44 -20.67 -12.99
C MET A 168 -7.46 -21.15 -11.94
N GLY A 169 -6.19 -20.76 -12.13
CA GLY A 169 -5.10 -21.04 -11.20
C GLY A 169 -4.28 -19.78 -10.92
N ILE A 170 -3.99 -19.53 -9.65
CA ILE A 170 -3.27 -18.33 -9.20
C ILE A 170 -2.13 -18.73 -8.28
N HIS A 171 -0.96 -18.12 -8.51
CA HIS A 171 0.18 -18.25 -7.61
C HIS A 171 0.94 -16.92 -7.51
N THR A 172 1.40 -16.59 -6.30
CA THR A 172 2.20 -15.41 -6.01
C THR A 172 3.63 -15.81 -5.68
N GLY A 173 4.58 -15.14 -6.34
CA GLY A 173 6.02 -15.38 -6.13
C GLY A 173 6.88 -14.50 -7.02
N SER A 174 8.19 -14.78 -7.08
CA SER A 174 9.10 -14.01 -7.92
C SER A 174 9.01 -14.42 -9.39
N VAL A 175 9.11 -13.42 -10.29
CA VAL A 175 9.16 -13.64 -11.74
C VAL A 175 10.27 -12.80 -12.38
N ASN A 176 10.76 -13.27 -13.53
CA ASN A 176 11.62 -12.49 -14.41
C ASN A 176 10.78 -12.01 -15.58
N ALA A 177 10.66 -10.69 -15.75
CA ALA A 177 9.94 -10.07 -16.86
C ALA A 177 10.92 -9.56 -17.91
N THR A 178 10.72 -9.96 -19.16
CA THR A 178 11.47 -9.46 -20.31
C THR A 178 10.59 -8.46 -21.05
N ILE A 179 11.10 -7.26 -21.25
CA ILE A 179 10.40 -6.18 -21.96
C ILE A 179 10.73 -6.28 -23.44
N SER A 180 9.71 -6.29 -24.28
CA SER A 180 9.85 -6.29 -25.73
C SER A 180 8.85 -5.35 -26.40
N GLY A 181 9.16 -4.86 -27.60
CA GLY A 181 8.27 -4.05 -28.42
C GLY A 181 8.74 -2.60 -28.61
N GLN A 182 8.52 -2.07 -29.83
CA GLN A 182 8.87 -0.68 -30.19
C GLN A 182 7.66 0.27 -30.14
N LYS A 183 6.46 -0.22 -30.48
CA LYS A 183 5.22 0.57 -30.53
C LYS A 183 4.25 0.25 -29.42
N LYS A 184 4.27 -0.99 -28.94
CA LYS A 184 3.48 -1.46 -27.79
C LYS A 184 4.41 -2.29 -26.92
N ILE A 185 4.54 -1.90 -25.67
CA ILE A 185 5.34 -2.61 -24.69
C ILE A 185 4.61 -3.92 -24.39
N ALA A 186 5.31 -5.03 -24.49
CA ALA A 186 4.83 -6.35 -24.13
C ALA A 186 5.79 -6.96 -23.12
N TYR A 187 5.22 -7.62 -22.12
CA TYR A 187 5.95 -8.32 -21.08
C TYR A 187 5.89 -9.83 -21.34
N ASP A 188 7.03 -10.50 -21.37
CA ASP A 188 7.10 -11.96 -21.28
C ASP A 188 7.68 -12.35 -19.93
N ILE A 189 6.92 -13.08 -19.12
CA ILE A 189 7.32 -13.44 -17.76
C ILE A 189 7.67 -14.93 -17.69
N LYS A 190 8.74 -15.22 -16.94
CA LYS A 190 9.28 -16.58 -16.74
C LYS A 190 9.66 -16.79 -15.28
N GLY A 191 9.69 -18.04 -14.86
CA GLY A 191 10.09 -18.48 -13.54
C GLY A 191 9.15 -19.52 -12.96
N ASP A 192 9.49 -20.01 -11.78
CA ASP A 192 8.75 -21.07 -11.10
C ASP A 192 7.33 -20.64 -10.75
N THR A 193 7.13 -19.35 -10.47
CA THR A 193 5.82 -18.74 -10.20
C THR A 193 4.84 -18.99 -11.37
N VAL A 194 5.31 -18.84 -12.61
CA VAL A 194 4.51 -19.11 -13.82
C VAL A 194 4.15 -20.59 -13.90
N ASN A 195 5.13 -21.47 -13.66
CA ASN A 195 4.94 -22.92 -13.70
C ASN A 195 3.95 -23.40 -12.61
N ILE A 196 4.07 -22.83 -11.41
CA ILE A 196 3.18 -23.18 -10.29
C ILE A 196 1.75 -22.69 -10.58
N ALA A 197 1.56 -21.47 -11.08
CA ALA A 197 0.25 -20.93 -11.46
C ALA A 197 -0.43 -21.79 -12.54
N THR A 198 0.32 -22.23 -13.57
CA THR A 198 -0.16 -23.17 -14.59
C THR A 198 -0.63 -24.49 -13.97
N ARG A 199 0.12 -25.00 -12.98
CA ARG A 199 -0.26 -26.23 -12.29
C ARG A 199 -1.47 -26.06 -11.39
N MET A 200 -1.63 -24.87 -10.72
CA MET A 200 -2.85 -24.54 -9.98
C MET A 200 -4.07 -24.60 -10.91
N GLU A 201 -3.95 -24.01 -12.12
CA GLU A 201 -5.00 -24.10 -13.13
C GLU A 201 -5.27 -25.56 -13.50
N SER A 202 -4.24 -26.31 -13.92
CA SER A 202 -4.39 -27.68 -14.44
C SER A 202 -5.00 -28.63 -13.41
N SER A 203 -4.67 -28.47 -12.13
CA SER A 203 -5.18 -29.28 -11.01
C SER A 203 -6.58 -28.85 -10.54
N GLY A 204 -7.05 -27.70 -10.99
CA GLY A 204 -8.34 -27.14 -10.60
C GLY A 204 -9.53 -27.89 -11.20
N LYS A 205 -10.72 -27.55 -10.69
CA LYS A 205 -12.02 -28.01 -11.24
C LYS A 205 -12.64 -26.88 -12.06
N LEU A 206 -13.44 -27.27 -13.05
CA LEU A 206 -14.25 -26.34 -13.84
C LEU A 206 -15.14 -25.47 -12.93
N GLY A 207 -15.26 -24.20 -13.24
CA GLY A 207 -16.01 -23.23 -12.45
C GLY A 207 -15.35 -22.82 -11.13
N LYS A 208 -14.07 -23.20 -10.88
CA LYS A 208 -13.37 -22.92 -9.63
C LYS A 208 -12.09 -22.11 -9.85
N ILE A 209 -11.74 -21.33 -8.83
CA ILE A 209 -10.49 -20.58 -8.71
C ILE A 209 -9.62 -21.30 -7.69
N VAL A 210 -8.47 -21.78 -8.12
CA VAL A 210 -7.49 -22.47 -7.26
C VAL A 210 -6.32 -21.54 -7.00
N ILE A 211 -5.95 -21.38 -5.74
CA ILE A 211 -4.78 -20.60 -5.32
C ILE A 211 -3.81 -21.47 -4.54
N SER A 212 -2.53 -21.15 -4.60
CA SER A 212 -1.50 -21.79 -3.79
C SER A 212 -1.50 -21.30 -2.35
N ALA A 213 -0.85 -22.04 -1.43
CA ALA A 213 -0.64 -21.60 -0.05
C ALA A 213 -0.01 -20.21 0.05
N ASN A 214 0.97 -19.89 -0.80
CA ASN A 214 1.59 -18.56 -0.81
C ASN A 214 0.58 -17.44 -1.09
N THR A 215 -0.29 -17.65 -2.08
CA THR A 215 -1.34 -16.68 -2.40
C THR A 215 -2.39 -16.64 -1.28
N TYR A 216 -2.76 -17.81 -0.75
CA TYR A 216 -3.71 -17.91 0.37
C TYR A 216 -3.30 -17.05 1.57
N GLU A 217 -2.05 -17.13 2.02
CA GLU A 217 -1.54 -16.35 3.15
C GLU A 217 -1.68 -14.82 2.93
N LEU A 218 -1.58 -14.36 1.69
CA LEU A 218 -1.69 -12.95 1.32
C LEU A 218 -3.14 -12.46 1.18
N VAL A 219 -4.10 -13.38 0.97
CA VAL A 219 -5.47 -12.99 0.65
C VAL A 219 -6.52 -13.53 1.64
N LYS A 220 -6.15 -14.39 2.57
CA LYS A 220 -7.06 -15.07 3.52
C LYS A 220 -7.89 -14.12 4.38
N GLU A 221 -7.44 -12.89 4.58
CA GLU A 221 -8.18 -11.88 5.35
C GLU A 221 -9.34 -11.26 4.55
N PHE A 222 -9.35 -11.42 3.22
CA PHE A 222 -10.35 -10.85 2.32
C PHE A 222 -11.36 -11.87 1.81
N PHE A 223 -10.92 -13.12 1.61
CA PHE A 223 -11.70 -14.12 0.89
C PHE A 223 -11.99 -15.35 1.72
N ILE A 224 -13.11 -16.00 1.39
CA ILE A 224 -13.44 -17.33 1.88
C ILE A 224 -12.63 -18.33 1.06
N CYS A 225 -11.68 -18.99 1.72
CA CYS A 225 -10.82 -19.98 1.11
C CYS A 225 -11.04 -21.35 1.77
N GLU A 226 -11.18 -22.40 0.95
CA GLU A 226 -11.37 -23.77 1.38
C GLU A 226 -10.17 -24.62 0.96
N TYR A 227 -9.62 -25.39 1.90
CA TYR A 227 -8.53 -26.31 1.59
C TYR A 227 -8.94 -27.34 0.52
N PHE A 228 -8.16 -27.46 -0.55
CA PHE A 228 -8.47 -28.29 -1.71
C PHE A 228 -7.58 -29.54 -1.83
N GLY A 229 -6.43 -29.56 -1.16
CA GLY A 229 -5.48 -30.66 -1.21
C GLY A 229 -4.04 -30.21 -1.43
N LYS A 230 -3.19 -31.16 -1.77
CA LYS A 230 -1.75 -30.94 -2.06
C LYS A 230 -1.41 -31.39 -3.46
N MET A 231 -0.46 -30.68 -4.06
CA MET A 231 0.08 -31.01 -5.37
C MET A 231 1.60 -31.13 -5.30
N PRO A 232 2.19 -32.26 -5.73
CA PRO A 232 3.63 -32.41 -5.78
C PRO A 232 4.23 -31.56 -6.90
N ILE A 233 5.21 -30.74 -6.57
CA ILE A 233 5.99 -29.96 -7.52
C ILE A 233 7.44 -30.33 -7.42
N LYS A 234 8.03 -30.70 -8.55
CA LYS A 234 9.45 -31.06 -8.64
C LYS A 234 10.30 -29.93 -8.07
N TYR A 235 11.19 -30.26 -7.15
CA TYR A 235 12.11 -29.37 -6.40
C TYR A 235 11.46 -28.49 -5.31
N TYR A 236 10.12 -28.43 -5.18
CA TYR A 236 9.43 -27.62 -4.18
C TYR A 236 8.65 -28.43 -3.14
N GLY A 237 8.57 -29.79 -3.36
CA GLY A 237 7.75 -30.63 -2.50
C GLY A 237 6.25 -30.49 -2.79
N ASP A 238 5.42 -30.75 -1.79
CA ASP A 238 3.98 -30.66 -1.89
C ASP A 238 3.51 -29.24 -1.59
N ILE A 239 2.85 -28.60 -2.54
CA ILE A 239 2.24 -27.28 -2.35
C ILE A 239 0.76 -27.45 -2.03
N GLU A 240 0.31 -26.85 -0.93
CA GLU A 240 -1.10 -26.79 -0.55
C GLU A 240 -1.88 -25.89 -1.49
N MET A 241 -3.11 -26.31 -1.80
CA MET A 241 -4.03 -25.62 -2.68
C MET A 241 -5.31 -25.26 -1.94
N TYR A 242 -5.89 -24.12 -2.31
CA TYR A 242 -7.13 -23.63 -1.74
C TYR A 242 -8.08 -23.19 -2.86
N LEU A 243 -9.39 -23.39 -2.65
CA LEU A 243 -10.44 -22.85 -3.50
C LEU A 243 -10.87 -21.49 -2.96
N VAL A 244 -10.98 -20.50 -3.84
CA VAL A 244 -11.58 -19.21 -3.50
C VAL A 244 -13.08 -19.28 -3.83
N ASN A 245 -13.91 -19.12 -2.79
CA ASN A 245 -15.36 -19.22 -2.92
C ASN A 245 -16.07 -17.85 -2.99
N GLY A 246 -15.38 -16.75 -2.64
CA GLY A 246 -15.90 -15.38 -2.69
C GLY A 246 -15.26 -14.48 -1.65
N ILE A 247 -15.70 -13.24 -1.59
CA ILE A 247 -15.32 -12.27 -0.56
C ILE A 247 -15.95 -12.69 0.77
N LYS A 248 -15.28 -12.47 1.89
CA LYS A 248 -15.86 -12.73 3.22
C LYS A 248 -17.17 -11.95 3.42
N PRO A 249 -18.17 -12.52 4.09
CA PRO A 249 -19.49 -11.89 4.26
C PRO A 249 -19.40 -10.48 4.84
N GLU A 250 -18.57 -10.27 5.87
CA GLU A 250 -18.37 -8.98 6.52
C GLU A 250 -17.69 -7.93 5.64
N LEU A 251 -17.04 -8.36 4.55
CA LEU A 251 -16.34 -7.53 3.57
C LEU A 251 -17.10 -7.39 2.24
N SER A 252 -18.29 -7.96 2.14
CA SER A 252 -19.09 -7.93 0.92
C SER A 252 -20.43 -7.25 1.10
N VAL A 253 -20.96 -6.69 0.02
CA VAL A 253 -22.30 -6.10 0.00
C VAL A 253 -23.32 -7.21 0.25
N ASP A 254 -24.21 -6.99 1.21
CA ASP A 254 -25.27 -7.92 1.63
C ASP A 254 -24.76 -9.33 2.05
N GLY A 255 -23.47 -9.46 2.33
CA GLY A 255 -22.85 -10.75 2.72
C GLY A 255 -22.80 -11.79 1.60
N LEU A 256 -23.04 -11.39 0.35
CA LEU A 256 -23.16 -12.35 -0.80
C LEU A 256 -21.80 -12.80 -1.35
N GLY A 257 -20.71 -12.19 -0.94
CA GLY A 257 -19.36 -12.55 -1.39
C GLY A 257 -19.01 -12.15 -2.84
N LEU A 258 -19.84 -11.32 -3.49
CA LEU A 258 -19.70 -10.95 -4.91
C LEU A 258 -19.11 -9.57 -5.13
N LYS A 259 -19.47 -8.60 -4.31
CA LYS A 259 -19.02 -7.20 -4.41
C LYS A 259 -18.42 -6.77 -3.09
N ALA A 260 -17.26 -6.11 -3.16
CA ALA A 260 -16.61 -5.49 -2.00
C ALA A 260 -17.48 -4.35 -1.43
N ASN A 261 -17.54 -4.26 -0.09
CA ASN A 261 -18.16 -3.15 0.64
C ASN A 261 -17.11 -2.14 1.14
N GLU A 262 -17.53 -1.14 1.91
CA GLU A 262 -16.64 -0.12 2.48
C GLU A 262 -15.57 -0.70 3.41
N HIS A 263 -15.90 -1.70 4.23
CA HIS A 263 -14.93 -2.37 5.09
C HIS A 263 -13.83 -3.08 4.30
N PHE A 264 -14.16 -3.66 3.14
CA PHE A 264 -13.16 -4.19 2.22
C PHE A 264 -12.23 -3.08 1.72
N GLN A 265 -12.80 -1.95 1.29
CA GLN A 265 -12.04 -0.82 0.76
C GLN A 265 -11.10 -0.24 1.82
N THR A 266 -11.57 -0.08 3.05
CA THR A 266 -10.75 0.39 4.18
C THR A 266 -9.58 -0.56 4.46
N ARG A 267 -9.85 -1.87 4.59
CA ARG A 267 -8.80 -2.88 4.82
C ARG A 267 -7.80 -2.94 3.66
N PHE A 268 -8.29 -2.87 2.43
CA PHE A 268 -7.45 -2.80 1.23
C PHE A 268 -6.60 -1.53 1.22
N GLY A 269 -7.20 -0.37 1.53
CA GLY A 269 -6.53 0.92 1.61
C GLY A 269 -5.40 0.95 2.65
N LEU A 270 -5.60 0.33 3.82
CA LEU A 270 -4.56 0.23 4.86
C LEU A 270 -3.33 -0.56 4.39
N ILE A 271 -3.51 -1.60 3.57
CA ILE A 271 -2.39 -2.31 2.94
C ILE A 271 -1.77 -1.45 1.84
N GLN A 272 -2.58 -0.86 0.98
CA GLN A 272 -2.14 -0.01 -0.14
C GLN A 272 -1.40 1.24 0.33
N PHE A 273 -1.68 1.73 1.55
CA PHE A 273 -0.97 2.86 2.15
C PHE A 273 0.55 2.67 2.15
N THR A 274 1.04 1.44 2.28
CA THR A 274 2.48 1.15 2.20
C THR A 274 3.07 1.55 0.85
N ASP A 275 2.37 1.30 -0.25
CA ASP A 275 2.81 1.70 -1.60
C ASP A 275 2.84 3.22 -1.75
N ILE A 276 1.81 3.91 -1.21
CA ILE A 276 1.74 5.38 -1.23
C ILE A 276 2.89 5.97 -0.41
N GLN A 277 3.10 5.42 0.79
CA GLN A 277 4.15 5.84 1.69
C GLN A 277 5.53 5.72 1.04
N GLU A 278 5.83 4.59 0.39
CA GLU A 278 7.10 4.39 -0.31
C GLU A 278 7.31 5.45 -1.40
N ILE A 279 6.30 5.71 -2.22
CA ILE A 279 6.37 6.70 -3.31
C ILE A 279 6.60 8.11 -2.77
N ILE A 280 5.88 8.51 -1.75
CA ILE A 280 5.97 9.88 -1.21
C ILE A 280 7.25 10.06 -0.43
N LEU A 281 7.66 9.12 0.42
CA LEU A 281 8.93 9.22 1.17
C LEU A 281 10.13 9.27 0.23
N ASP A 282 10.15 8.49 -0.83
CA ASP A 282 11.19 8.55 -1.85
C ASP A 282 11.22 9.90 -2.59
N LYS A 283 10.05 10.49 -2.87
CA LYS A 283 9.95 11.83 -3.43
C LYS A 283 10.51 12.87 -2.45
N LEU A 284 10.15 12.79 -1.16
CA LEU A 284 10.66 13.66 -0.12
C LEU A 284 12.19 13.56 0.00
N GLU A 285 12.73 12.35 0.03
CA GLU A 285 14.18 12.13 0.13
C GLU A 285 14.97 12.76 -1.03
N LYS A 286 14.40 12.77 -2.24
CA LYS A 286 15.05 13.29 -3.44
C LYS A 286 14.87 14.79 -3.66
N GLU A 287 13.74 15.34 -3.26
CA GLU A 287 13.32 16.68 -3.66
C GLU A 287 13.29 17.70 -2.50
N LEU A 288 13.34 17.27 -1.24
CA LEU A 288 13.42 18.20 -0.12
C LEU A 288 14.72 19.01 -0.15
N PRO A 289 14.67 20.33 0.12
CA PRO A 289 15.86 21.14 0.27
C PRO A 289 16.79 20.61 1.37
N SER A 290 18.09 20.59 1.09
CA SER A 290 19.11 19.99 1.99
C SER A 290 19.27 20.71 3.35
N PHE A 291 18.72 21.90 3.50
CA PHE A 291 18.71 22.64 4.75
C PHE A 291 17.54 22.29 5.68
N LEU A 292 16.62 21.43 5.27
CA LEU A 292 15.52 20.96 6.10
C LEU A 292 16.01 19.83 7.03
N TYR A 293 16.58 20.23 8.16
CA TYR A 293 17.12 19.27 9.14
C TYR A 293 16.05 18.67 10.04
N TYR A 294 14.91 19.36 10.23
CA TYR A 294 13.77 18.92 11.03
C TYR A 294 12.63 18.40 10.14
N HIS A 295 12.15 19.22 9.18
CA HIS A 295 11.07 18.84 8.27
C HIS A 295 11.59 17.91 7.17
N ASN A 296 11.90 16.67 7.53
CA ASN A 296 12.51 15.64 6.69
C ASN A 296 11.72 14.33 6.74
N VAL A 297 12.18 13.34 5.97
CA VAL A 297 11.56 12.00 5.90
C VAL A 297 11.33 11.38 7.29
N LYS A 298 12.28 11.57 8.23
CA LYS A 298 12.14 11.02 9.59
C LYS A 298 10.96 11.64 10.32
N HIS A 299 10.79 12.97 10.28
CA HIS A 299 9.66 13.66 10.90
C HIS A 299 8.33 13.15 10.30
N THR A 300 8.22 13.07 8.98
CA THR A 300 7.03 12.52 8.32
C THR A 300 6.68 11.11 8.82
N VAL A 301 7.68 10.22 8.92
CA VAL A 301 7.47 8.85 9.43
C VAL A 301 7.07 8.85 10.91
N ASP A 302 7.69 9.71 11.73
CA ASP A 302 7.32 9.88 13.14
C ASP A 302 5.84 10.29 13.25
N VAL A 303 5.38 11.30 12.50
CA VAL A 303 3.99 11.77 12.53
C VAL A 303 3.01 10.70 12.04
N VAL A 304 3.33 9.96 10.97
CA VAL A 304 2.52 8.82 10.49
C VAL A 304 2.36 7.75 11.58
N THR A 305 3.39 7.53 12.38
CA THR A 305 3.34 6.56 13.49
C THR A 305 2.50 7.09 14.66
N GLU A 306 2.66 8.36 15.00
CA GLU A 306 1.96 8.98 16.13
C GLU A 306 0.46 9.15 15.88
N VAL A 307 0.02 9.47 14.65
CA VAL A 307 -1.42 9.55 14.34
C VAL A 307 -2.10 8.18 14.51
N GLU A 308 -1.40 7.10 14.21
CA GLU A 308 -1.91 5.73 14.40
C GLU A 308 -2.01 5.39 15.91
N LEU A 309 -0.96 5.72 16.68
CA LEU A 309 -0.92 5.48 18.12
C LEU A 309 -1.99 6.28 18.87
N ILE A 310 -2.08 7.59 18.61
CA ILE A 310 -3.04 8.48 19.26
C ILE A 310 -4.45 8.14 18.78
N GLY A 311 -4.64 7.88 17.49
CA GLY A 311 -5.94 7.52 16.92
C GLY A 311 -6.52 6.26 17.56
N TRP A 312 -5.73 5.20 17.71
CA TRP A 312 -6.19 3.99 18.42
C TRP A 312 -6.48 4.28 19.90
N GLY A 313 -5.68 5.12 20.55
CA GLY A 313 -5.92 5.53 21.93
C GLY A 313 -7.20 6.31 22.12
N GLU A 314 -7.62 7.09 21.13
CA GLU A 314 -8.89 7.85 21.11
C GLU A 314 -10.06 7.02 20.56
N GLY A 315 -9.82 5.81 20.04
CA GLY A 315 -10.85 4.87 19.59
C GLY A 315 -11.48 5.21 18.24
N VAL A 316 -10.73 5.86 17.35
CA VAL A 316 -11.20 6.14 15.99
C VAL A 316 -11.22 4.86 15.13
N SER A 317 -12.03 4.86 14.08
CA SER A 317 -12.18 3.71 13.18
C SER A 317 -10.96 3.48 12.28
N ASP A 318 -10.85 2.28 11.70
CA ASP A 318 -9.80 1.94 10.74
C ASP A 318 -9.82 2.87 9.50
N GLU A 319 -11.00 3.33 9.08
CA GLU A 319 -11.14 4.31 7.99
C GLU A 319 -10.54 5.66 8.39
N GLU A 320 -10.85 6.14 9.60
CA GLU A 320 -10.29 7.38 10.13
C GLU A 320 -8.78 7.27 10.33
N ILE A 321 -8.26 6.12 10.76
CA ILE A 321 -6.82 5.84 10.82
C ILE A 321 -6.18 5.94 9.43
N LEU A 322 -6.81 5.39 8.40
CA LEU A 322 -6.30 5.50 7.02
C LEU A 322 -6.23 6.96 6.56
N LEU A 323 -7.26 7.76 6.84
CA LEU A 323 -7.28 9.20 6.50
C LEU A 323 -6.18 9.97 7.26
N LEU A 324 -6.04 9.71 8.55
CA LEU A 324 -5.00 10.32 9.40
C LEU A 324 -3.59 9.99 8.92
N LYS A 325 -3.29 8.71 8.69
CA LYS A 325 -1.99 8.27 8.17
C LYS A 325 -1.66 8.92 6.83
N THR A 326 -2.67 9.01 5.96
CA THR A 326 -2.50 9.63 4.64
C THR A 326 -2.28 11.13 4.78
N ALA A 327 -3.03 11.83 5.63
CA ALA A 327 -2.82 13.24 5.91
C ALA A 327 -1.42 13.49 6.50
N ALA A 328 -0.99 12.68 7.46
CA ALA A 328 0.34 12.75 8.07
C ALA A 328 1.47 12.54 7.05
N LEU A 329 1.26 11.68 6.03
CA LEU A 329 2.25 11.49 4.98
C LEU A 329 2.44 12.73 4.09
N PHE A 330 1.39 13.53 3.91
CA PHE A 330 1.41 14.69 3.03
C PHE A 330 1.53 16.03 3.75
N HIS A 331 1.43 16.12 5.10
CA HIS A 331 1.30 17.39 5.82
C HIS A 331 2.46 18.36 5.54
N ASP A 332 3.67 17.83 5.52
CA ASP A 332 4.90 18.57 5.25
C ASP A 332 5.46 18.38 3.83
N ALA A 333 4.78 17.53 3.01
CA ALA A 333 5.27 17.25 1.66
C ALA A 333 5.39 18.50 0.79
N GLY A 334 4.62 19.52 1.07
CA GLY A 334 4.66 20.79 0.35
C GLY A 334 5.96 21.60 0.53
N HIS A 335 6.83 21.24 1.49
CA HIS A 335 8.17 21.82 1.62
C HIS A 335 9.07 21.61 0.37
N ILE A 336 8.75 20.63 -0.46
CA ILE A 336 9.38 20.47 -1.78
C ILE A 336 9.18 21.73 -2.63
N VAL A 337 8.02 22.40 -2.49
CA VAL A 337 7.63 23.54 -3.32
C VAL A 337 7.89 24.88 -2.62
N ASN A 338 7.45 25.02 -1.38
CA ASN A 338 7.54 26.28 -0.65
C ASN A 338 7.53 26.03 0.86
N TYR A 339 8.42 26.72 1.58
CA TYR A 339 8.54 26.61 3.03
C TYR A 339 7.35 27.25 3.79
N ASP A 340 6.92 28.45 3.38
CA ASP A 340 5.98 29.26 4.17
C ASP A 340 4.51 28.88 4.00
N ASN A 341 4.18 28.13 2.95
CA ASN A 341 2.81 27.62 2.66
C ASN A 341 2.84 26.12 2.34
N HIS A 342 3.67 25.37 3.04
CA HIS A 342 3.87 23.94 2.76
C HIS A 342 2.58 23.13 2.95
N GLU A 343 1.72 23.48 3.92
CA GLU A 343 0.45 22.75 4.15
C GLU A 343 -0.45 22.83 2.90
N TYR A 344 -0.57 24.03 2.30
CA TYR A 344 -1.33 24.21 1.06
C TYR A 344 -0.73 23.40 -0.11
N HIS A 345 0.58 23.45 -0.27
CA HIS A 345 1.26 22.66 -1.31
C HIS A 345 1.18 21.14 -1.03
N GLY A 346 1.16 20.73 0.23
CA GLY A 346 0.87 19.36 0.64
C GLY A 346 -0.51 18.89 0.16
N THR A 347 -1.54 19.75 0.26
CA THR A 347 -2.88 19.43 -0.27
C THR A 347 -2.90 19.28 -1.79
N LEU A 348 -2.10 20.07 -2.52
CA LEU A 348 -1.99 19.94 -3.98
C LEU A 348 -1.36 18.59 -4.37
N LEU A 349 -0.30 18.18 -3.67
CA LEU A 349 0.32 16.87 -3.87
C LEU A 349 -0.66 15.74 -3.53
N ALA A 350 -1.40 15.83 -2.44
CA ALA A 350 -2.42 14.84 -2.09
C ALA A 350 -3.47 14.68 -3.22
N ARG A 351 -3.98 15.80 -3.78
CA ARG A 351 -4.93 15.78 -4.90
C ARG A 351 -4.33 15.23 -6.21
N GLU A 352 -3.03 15.34 -6.42
CA GLU A 352 -2.33 14.78 -7.58
C GLU A 352 -2.15 13.26 -7.48
N TYR A 353 -1.73 12.78 -6.30
CA TYR A 353 -1.32 11.38 -6.11
C TYR A 353 -2.48 10.45 -5.73
N LEU A 354 -3.38 10.85 -4.83
CA LEU A 354 -4.37 9.97 -4.21
C LEU A 354 -5.43 9.39 -5.18
N PRO A 355 -5.86 10.08 -6.26
CA PRO A 355 -6.78 9.49 -7.22
C PRO A 355 -6.26 8.20 -7.87
N GLN A 356 -4.94 8.06 -8.00
CA GLN A 356 -4.29 6.87 -8.55
C GLN A 356 -4.40 5.64 -7.63
N PHE A 357 -4.72 5.87 -6.35
CA PHE A 357 -4.87 4.86 -5.29
C PHE A 357 -6.32 4.65 -4.86
N ASN A 358 -7.27 5.00 -5.74
CA ASN A 358 -8.70 4.79 -5.54
C ASN A 358 -9.32 5.56 -4.34
N TYR A 359 -8.67 6.61 -3.82
CA TYR A 359 -9.31 7.50 -2.86
C TYR A 359 -10.44 8.27 -3.54
N THR A 360 -11.58 8.37 -2.87
CA THR A 360 -12.70 9.17 -3.34
C THR A 360 -12.40 10.66 -3.19
N ASN A 361 -13.08 11.50 -3.95
CA ASN A 361 -12.94 12.96 -3.82
C ASN A 361 -13.26 13.44 -2.40
N GLU A 362 -14.25 12.83 -1.74
CA GLU A 362 -14.62 13.14 -0.35
C GLU A 362 -13.48 12.81 0.63
N GLN A 363 -12.86 11.63 0.49
CA GLN A 363 -11.68 11.26 1.29
C GLN A 363 -10.51 12.20 1.05
N ILE A 364 -10.26 12.58 -0.20
CA ILE A 364 -9.16 13.50 -0.55
C ILE A 364 -9.38 14.89 0.07
N GLU A 365 -10.61 15.43 -0.01
CA GLU A 365 -10.89 16.72 0.62
C GLU A 365 -10.75 16.65 2.15
N HIS A 366 -11.22 15.57 2.79
CA HIS A 366 -11.05 15.39 4.23
C HIS A 366 -9.56 15.28 4.61
N ILE A 367 -8.75 14.55 3.84
CA ILE A 367 -7.29 14.52 4.02
C ILE A 367 -6.69 15.92 3.89
N CYS A 368 -7.13 16.71 2.92
CA CYS A 368 -6.67 18.09 2.76
C CYS A 368 -7.05 18.99 3.94
N GLU A 369 -8.22 18.81 4.54
CA GLU A 369 -8.62 19.51 5.77
C GLU A 369 -7.72 19.15 6.94
N LEU A 370 -7.38 17.87 7.11
CA LEU A 370 -6.47 17.38 8.14
C LEU A 370 -5.04 17.94 7.96
N ILE A 371 -4.54 18.01 6.72
CA ILE A 371 -3.25 18.65 6.41
C ILE A 371 -3.28 20.13 6.82
N MET A 372 -4.34 20.85 6.42
CA MET A 372 -4.46 22.28 6.76
C MET A 372 -4.63 22.57 8.26
N ALA A 373 -5.08 21.60 9.05
CA ALA A 373 -5.24 21.73 10.50
C ALA A 373 -3.91 21.84 11.25
N THR A 374 -2.79 21.36 10.68
CA THR A 374 -1.45 21.45 11.28
C THR A 374 -0.88 22.88 11.26
N LYS A 375 -1.47 23.76 10.45
CA LYS A 375 -1.00 25.16 10.32
C LYS A 375 -0.98 25.87 11.65
N LEU A 376 0.18 26.41 12.02
CA LEU A 376 0.40 27.11 13.29
C LEU A 376 -0.20 28.54 13.30
N PRO A 377 -0.83 28.98 14.39
CA PRO A 377 -1.19 28.23 15.59
C PRO A 377 -2.37 27.28 15.33
N PRO A 378 -2.32 26.03 15.79
CA PRO A 378 -3.35 25.03 15.47
C PRO A 378 -4.70 25.41 16.10
N LYS A 379 -5.79 25.19 15.33
CA LYS A 379 -7.16 25.45 15.77
C LYS A 379 -8.09 24.30 15.35
N PRO A 380 -7.87 23.09 15.89
CA PRO A 380 -8.61 21.90 15.48
C PRO A 380 -10.09 22.01 15.86
N LYS A 381 -11.00 21.61 14.93
CA LYS A 381 -12.45 21.68 15.07
C LYS A 381 -13.09 20.37 15.49
N ASN A 382 -12.45 19.25 15.14
CA ASN A 382 -12.95 17.91 15.40
C ASN A 382 -11.85 17.01 15.97
N LEU A 383 -12.19 15.74 16.28
CA LEU A 383 -11.27 14.79 16.90
C LEU A 383 -10.08 14.46 15.98
N LEU A 384 -10.30 14.24 14.69
CA LEU A 384 -9.23 13.88 13.75
C LEU A 384 -8.23 15.02 13.56
N GLU A 385 -8.71 16.26 13.46
CA GLU A 385 -7.82 17.44 13.44
C GLU A 385 -7.01 17.57 14.74
N LYS A 386 -7.60 17.25 15.93
CA LYS A 386 -6.89 17.24 17.20
C LYS A 386 -5.78 16.18 17.21
N ILE A 387 -6.08 14.97 16.75
CA ILE A 387 -5.09 13.88 16.64
C ILE A 387 -3.96 14.31 15.72
N MET A 388 -4.26 14.92 14.58
CA MET A 388 -3.26 15.37 13.61
C MET A 388 -2.34 16.45 14.19
N CYS A 389 -2.91 17.47 14.87
CA CYS A 389 -2.14 18.53 15.52
C CYS A 389 -1.26 18.00 16.67
N ASP A 390 -1.78 17.09 17.48
CA ASP A 390 -1.02 16.50 18.59
C ASP A 390 0.12 15.62 18.09
N SER A 391 -0.08 14.91 16.99
CA SER A 391 0.93 14.03 16.39
C SER A 391 2.07 14.80 15.74
N ASP A 392 1.78 15.90 15.08
CA ASP A 392 2.79 16.78 14.49
C ASP A 392 3.68 17.45 15.58
N LEU A 393 3.09 17.80 16.71
CA LEU A 393 3.78 18.41 17.84
C LEU A 393 4.16 17.40 18.95
N ASP A 394 4.09 16.12 18.69
CA ASP A 394 4.39 15.04 19.65
C ASP A 394 5.79 15.16 20.25
N TYR A 395 6.77 15.60 19.46
CA TYR A 395 8.16 15.73 19.89
C TYR A 395 8.36 16.63 21.11
N LEU A 396 7.43 17.57 21.39
CA LEU A 396 7.48 18.46 22.55
C LEU A 396 7.49 17.73 23.90
N GLY A 397 6.87 16.55 23.95
CA GLY A 397 6.84 15.70 25.13
C GLY A 397 7.73 14.46 25.05
N ARG A 398 8.58 14.34 24.05
CA ARG A 398 9.49 13.20 23.87
C ARG A 398 10.79 13.37 24.66
N SER A 399 11.44 12.27 24.97
CA SER A 399 12.73 12.28 25.67
C SER A 399 13.88 12.87 24.84
N ASP A 400 13.78 12.79 23.51
CA ASP A 400 14.73 13.32 22.52
C ASP A 400 14.41 14.76 22.07
N PHE A 401 13.56 15.47 22.82
CA PHE A 401 13.14 16.83 22.50
C PHE A 401 14.31 17.78 22.21
N ILE A 402 15.35 17.85 23.07
CA ILE A 402 16.48 18.79 22.89
C ILE A 402 17.25 18.51 21.58
N PRO A 403 17.68 17.27 21.26
CA PRO A 403 18.27 16.96 19.96
C PRO A 403 17.38 17.33 18.77
N VAL A 404 16.09 17.02 18.83
CA VAL A 404 15.12 17.32 17.76
C VAL A 404 14.95 18.83 17.60
N SER A 405 14.78 19.55 18.69
CA SER A 405 14.71 21.01 18.70
C SER A 405 15.94 21.67 18.08
N ASN A 406 17.13 21.13 18.32
CA ASN A 406 18.36 21.63 17.73
C ASN A 406 18.40 21.46 16.20
N THR A 407 17.73 20.47 15.64
CA THR A 407 17.62 20.34 14.17
C THR A 407 16.72 21.45 13.60
N LEU A 408 15.61 21.78 14.27
CA LEU A 408 14.75 22.89 13.88
C LEU A 408 15.45 24.23 14.01
N TYR A 409 16.25 24.43 15.08
CA TYR A 409 17.11 25.62 15.21
C TYR A 409 18.06 25.79 14.02
N LYS A 410 18.77 24.73 13.63
CA LYS A 410 19.70 24.77 12.49
C LYS A 410 18.97 25.16 11.20
N GLU A 411 17.81 24.56 10.96
CA GLU A 411 16.96 24.82 9.81
C GLU A 411 16.52 26.28 9.73
N LEU A 412 16.00 26.84 10.84
CA LEU A 412 15.58 28.23 10.91
C LEU A 412 16.75 29.20 10.82
N LYS A 413 17.92 28.84 11.33
CA LYS A 413 19.13 29.66 11.28
C LYS A 413 19.65 29.78 9.85
N GLU A 414 19.70 28.71 9.09
CA GLU A 414 20.11 28.78 7.68
C GLU A 414 19.17 29.65 6.83
N GLN A 415 17.90 29.71 7.21
CA GLN A 415 16.92 30.59 6.57
C GLN A 415 16.93 32.04 7.11
N ASN A 416 17.83 32.39 8.03
CA ASN A 416 17.88 33.69 8.72
C ASN A 416 16.58 34.07 9.48
N LYS A 417 15.80 33.05 9.91
CA LYS A 417 14.54 33.23 10.64
C LYS A 417 14.72 33.29 12.16
N ILE A 418 15.92 32.99 12.66
CA ILE A 418 16.27 33.00 14.09
C ILE A 418 17.73 33.48 14.28
N GLY A 419 18.01 34.10 15.40
CA GLY A 419 19.33 34.60 15.74
C GLY A 419 20.24 33.58 16.46
N SER A 420 20.59 33.83 17.69
CA SER A 420 21.44 32.95 18.52
C SER A 420 20.66 31.71 19.00
N LEU A 421 21.39 30.72 19.51
CA LEU A 421 20.77 29.58 20.17
C LEU A 421 19.95 30.00 21.40
N ASN A 422 20.40 31.05 22.11
CA ASN A 422 19.67 31.60 23.25
C ASN A 422 18.33 32.23 22.84
N ASP A 423 18.29 32.93 21.70
CA ASP A 423 17.03 33.47 21.14
C ASP A 423 16.07 32.32 20.78
N TRP A 424 16.61 31.24 20.22
CA TRP A 424 15.84 30.04 19.95
C TRP A 424 15.25 29.39 21.21
N ASN A 425 16.09 29.23 22.26
CA ASN A 425 15.65 28.64 23.53
C ASN A 425 14.56 29.50 24.18
N LYS A 426 14.66 30.84 24.15
CA LYS A 426 13.62 31.75 24.64
C LYS A 426 12.31 31.62 23.84
N LYS A 427 12.40 31.56 22.49
CA LYS A 427 11.23 31.39 21.61
C LYS A 427 10.57 30.07 21.87
N GLN A 428 11.35 29.00 21.98
CA GLN A 428 10.87 27.66 22.23
C GLN A 428 10.22 27.51 23.60
N LEU A 429 10.82 28.10 24.64
CA LEU A 429 10.22 28.14 25.99
C LEU A 429 8.84 28.81 25.95
N SER A 430 8.73 29.95 25.26
CA SER A 430 7.45 30.62 25.09
C SER A 430 6.40 29.76 24.32
N PHE A 431 6.85 29.01 23.33
CA PHE A 431 5.97 28.15 22.55
C PHE A 431 5.48 26.93 23.38
N ILE A 432 6.43 26.15 23.94
CA ILE A 432 6.10 24.91 24.67
C ILE A 432 5.29 25.18 25.95
N SER A 433 5.51 26.33 26.62
CA SER A 433 4.76 26.71 27.81
C SER A 433 3.31 27.06 27.52
N LYS A 434 2.99 27.52 26.31
CA LYS A 434 1.63 27.85 25.88
C LYS A 434 0.92 26.67 25.19
N HIS A 435 1.69 25.72 24.73
CA HIS A 435 1.16 24.56 24.03
C HIS A 435 0.38 23.66 24.99
N GLN A 436 -0.76 23.15 24.50
CA GLN A 436 -1.59 22.16 25.19
C GLN A 436 -1.97 21.07 24.20
N TYR A 437 -1.80 19.82 24.60
CA TYR A 437 -2.32 18.71 23.81
C TYR A 437 -3.85 18.67 23.87
N PHE A 438 -4.48 18.38 22.75
CA PHE A 438 -5.93 18.41 22.59
C PHE A 438 -6.59 17.09 22.97
N THR A 439 -5.92 15.96 22.75
CA THR A 439 -6.44 14.60 22.99
C THR A 439 -6.02 14.08 24.36
N LYS A 440 -6.84 13.20 24.94
CA LYS A 440 -6.53 12.57 26.23
C LYS A 440 -5.31 11.65 26.13
N THR A 441 -5.17 10.97 25.01
CA THR A 441 -4.06 10.05 24.76
C THR A 441 -2.73 10.82 24.71
N ALA A 442 -2.64 11.90 23.93
CA ALA A 442 -1.43 12.71 23.86
C ALA A 442 -1.11 13.36 25.21
N GLN A 443 -2.11 13.90 25.92
CA GLN A 443 -1.93 14.43 27.28
C GLN A 443 -1.34 13.36 28.23
N SER A 444 -1.89 12.15 28.22
CA SER A 444 -1.41 11.06 29.07
C SER A 444 0.02 10.62 28.73
N LEU A 445 0.37 10.60 27.47
CA LEU A 445 1.68 10.14 26.99
C LEU A 445 2.78 11.20 27.13
N ARG A 446 2.47 12.49 26.95
CA ARG A 446 3.47 13.53 26.70
C ARG A 446 3.50 14.65 27.72
N GLU A 447 2.40 14.96 28.44
CA GLU A 447 2.33 16.16 29.28
C GLU A 447 3.36 16.18 30.41
N VAL A 448 3.58 15.05 31.11
CA VAL A 448 4.57 14.94 32.19
C VAL A 448 5.99 15.19 31.69
N ASN A 449 6.32 14.65 30.53
CA ASN A 449 7.65 14.84 29.93
C ASN A 449 7.81 16.25 29.35
N LYS A 450 6.76 16.81 28.77
CA LYS A 450 6.76 18.20 28.29
C LYS A 450 7.11 19.17 29.42
N GLN A 451 6.57 18.97 30.61
CA GLN A 451 6.92 19.78 31.78
C GLN A 451 8.42 19.67 32.10
N LYS A 452 9.00 18.47 32.04
CA LYS A 452 10.47 18.32 32.24
C LYS A 452 11.29 19.01 31.16
N GLN A 453 10.78 19.05 29.91
CA GLN A 453 11.49 19.80 28.84
C GLN A 453 11.45 21.28 29.07
N ILE A 454 10.36 21.84 29.60
CA ILE A 454 10.27 23.26 30.01
C ILE A 454 11.36 23.59 31.06
N GLU A 455 11.50 22.76 32.10
CA GLU A 455 12.52 22.89 33.13
C GLU A 455 13.94 22.88 32.52
N ARG A 456 14.22 21.88 31.63
CA ARG A 456 15.52 21.79 30.93
C ARG A 456 15.85 23.03 30.09
N ILE A 457 14.84 23.56 29.35
CA ILE A 457 15.06 24.76 28.55
C ILE A 457 15.38 25.95 29.47
N MET A 458 14.68 26.08 30.59
CA MET A 458 14.96 27.17 31.58
C MET A 458 16.39 27.13 32.12
N GLU A 459 16.96 25.93 32.32
CA GLU A 459 18.33 25.75 32.80
C GLU A 459 19.40 26.16 31.78
N ILE A 460 19.09 26.10 30.47
CA ILE A 460 20.06 26.42 29.41
C ILE A 460 19.89 27.81 28.80
N ILE A 461 18.89 28.59 29.24
CA ILE A 461 18.71 29.99 28.83
C ILE A 461 19.71 30.85 29.56
N GLU A 462 20.55 31.56 28.80
CA GLU A 462 21.47 32.55 29.36
C GLU A 462 20.72 33.84 29.71
N PRO A 463 21.06 34.50 30.85
CA PRO A 463 20.52 35.83 31.17
C PRO A 463 20.88 36.83 30.07
N ASP A 464 19.99 37.81 29.84
CA ASP A 464 20.31 38.92 28.95
C ASP A 464 21.48 39.70 29.54
N SER A 465 22.59 39.81 28.79
CA SER A 465 23.79 40.56 29.14
C SER A 465 23.58 42.08 29.06
#